data_0c6a77864b4630c2e961b4efa95f0c7a
#
_entry.id   0c6a77864b4630c2e961b4efa95f0c7a
#
_cell.length_a   1.000
_cell.length_b   1.000
_cell.length_c   1.000
_cell.angle_alpha   90.00
_cell.angle_beta   90.00
_cell.angle_gamma   90.00
#
_symmetry.space_group_name_H-M   'P 1'
#
loop_
_entity.id
_entity.type
_entity.pdbx_description
1 polymer ?
#
loop_
_entity_poly.entity_id
_entity_poly.type
_entity_poly.pdbx_seq_one_letter_code
_entity_poly.pdbx_strand_id
1 'polypeptide(L)'
;MGPCRITPKSPRGICGCDVHGIVARNFLRFTAGGSATHSDHGREICHTLHQAKEGGNYQVKDPEKLIRIAKEWGVETEGKDIYDLAHEIAELALLEYGKPFGTQRFLERAPEHTQKLWHDAGIEPRAIDREVSTAMHMTHMGCSSLAEALIRQSLRCGLSDGWGGSMMGTEFSDVLFGTPKPIDTTANIGVDRKASCRERV
;
A
#
# COMPACT_ATOMS: atom_id res chain seq x y z
N MET A 1 20.47 14.10 -7.32
CA MET A 1 21.86 13.59 -7.34
C MET A 1 22.28 13.30 -8.74
N GLY A 2 23.45 13.81 -9.15
CA GLY A 2 23.99 13.59 -10.48
C GLY A 2 24.42 12.14 -10.71
N PRO A 3 24.54 11.69 -11.99
CA PRO A 3 25.02 10.36 -12.31
C PRO A 3 26.49 10.23 -11.89
N CYS A 4 26.76 9.25 -11.03
CA CYS A 4 28.15 8.86 -10.75
C CYS A 4 28.72 8.14 -11.95
N ARG A 5 29.86 8.59 -12.45
CA ARG A 5 30.61 7.86 -13.46
C ARG A 5 31.45 6.79 -12.75
N ILE A 6 31.00 5.55 -12.83
CA ILE A 6 31.75 4.42 -12.32
C ILE A 6 32.60 3.85 -13.47
N THR A 7 33.88 3.75 -13.22
CA THR A 7 34.87 3.23 -14.19
C THR A 7 35.81 2.27 -13.49
N PRO A 8 36.58 1.44 -14.24
CA PRO A 8 37.61 0.57 -13.61
C PRO A 8 38.62 1.38 -12.76
N LYS A 9 38.92 2.63 -13.14
CA LYS A 9 39.84 3.49 -12.40
C LYS A 9 39.18 4.21 -11.19
N SER A 10 37.83 4.32 -11.20
CA SER A 10 37.04 4.96 -10.13
C SER A 10 35.79 4.09 -9.88
N PRO A 11 35.96 2.97 -9.14
CA PRO A 11 34.89 1.98 -8.97
C PRO A 11 33.80 2.42 -7.98
N ARG A 12 33.94 3.58 -7.33
CA ARG A 12 32.98 4.15 -6.40
C ARG A 12 32.73 5.63 -6.68
N GLY A 13 31.48 6.06 -6.50
CA GLY A 13 31.10 7.45 -6.51
C GLY A 13 31.56 8.19 -5.24
N ILE A 14 31.40 9.52 -5.21
CA ILE A 14 31.76 10.38 -4.09
C ILE A 14 31.07 9.94 -2.78
N CYS A 15 29.84 9.43 -2.86
CA CYS A 15 29.10 8.89 -1.71
C CYS A 15 29.49 7.47 -1.31
N GLY A 16 30.54 6.89 -1.89
CA GLY A 16 30.98 5.53 -1.63
C GLY A 16 30.20 4.44 -2.37
N CYS A 17 29.17 4.80 -3.12
CA CYS A 17 28.32 3.84 -3.83
C CYS A 17 29.05 3.27 -5.06
N ASP A 18 29.05 1.96 -5.21
CA ASP A 18 29.50 1.24 -6.41
C ASP A 18 28.37 1.06 -7.44
N VAL A 19 28.66 0.34 -8.51
CA VAL A 19 27.68 0.09 -9.56
C VAL A 19 26.45 -0.66 -9.05
N HIS A 20 26.63 -1.63 -8.16
CA HIS A 20 25.53 -2.42 -7.60
C HIS A 20 24.62 -1.54 -6.72
N GLY A 21 25.22 -0.71 -5.88
CA GLY A 21 24.46 0.27 -5.07
C GLY A 21 23.70 1.29 -5.92
N ILE A 22 24.27 1.74 -7.07
CA ILE A 22 23.57 2.66 -7.99
C ILE A 22 22.36 1.97 -8.62
N VAL A 23 22.52 0.75 -9.10
CA VAL A 23 21.41 -0.05 -9.68
C VAL A 23 20.34 -0.30 -8.63
N ALA A 24 20.71 -0.72 -7.42
CA ALA A 24 19.78 -0.95 -6.32
C ALA A 24 19.03 0.32 -5.90
N ARG A 25 19.69 1.50 -5.90
CA ARG A 25 19.01 2.78 -5.65
C ARG A 25 17.97 3.10 -6.72
N ASN A 26 18.28 2.86 -7.99
CA ASN A 26 17.33 3.08 -9.07
C ASN A 26 16.14 2.12 -8.96
N PHE A 27 16.40 0.85 -8.69
CA PHE A 27 15.34 -0.14 -8.46
C PHE A 27 14.43 0.27 -7.29
N LEU A 28 15.00 0.69 -6.17
CA LEU A 28 14.24 1.20 -5.03
C LEU A 28 13.39 2.43 -5.38
N ARG A 29 13.90 3.35 -6.22
CA ARG A 29 13.11 4.52 -6.67
C ARG A 29 11.91 4.10 -7.51
N PHE A 30 12.06 3.14 -8.42
CA PHE A 30 10.95 2.62 -9.21
C PHE A 30 9.89 1.96 -8.33
N THR A 31 10.30 1.12 -7.38
CA THR A 31 9.37 0.48 -6.43
C THR A 31 8.65 1.53 -5.57
N ALA A 32 9.39 2.50 -5.04
CA ALA A 32 8.80 3.55 -4.22
C ALA A 32 7.86 4.46 -5.04
N GLY A 33 8.16 4.72 -6.31
CA GLY A 33 7.27 5.44 -7.21
C GLY A 33 5.95 4.72 -7.44
N GLY A 34 5.99 3.40 -7.67
CA GLY A 34 4.79 2.57 -7.78
C GLY A 34 3.99 2.55 -6.47
N SER A 35 4.66 2.33 -5.35
CA SER A 35 4.02 2.35 -4.03
C SER A 35 3.36 3.70 -3.70
N ALA A 36 3.99 4.81 -4.10
CA ALA A 36 3.43 6.15 -3.90
C ALA A 36 2.11 6.36 -4.65
N THR A 37 1.98 5.83 -5.87
CA THR A 37 0.75 5.98 -6.67
C THR A 37 -0.44 5.27 -6.03
N HIS A 38 -0.24 4.04 -5.55
CA HIS A 38 -1.30 3.30 -4.85
C HIS A 38 -1.57 3.85 -3.46
N SER A 39 -0.54 4.38 -2.78
CA SER A 39 -0.70 5.08 -1.51
C SER A 39 -1.66 6.25 -1.65
N ASP A 40 -1.42 7.14 -2.62
CA ASP A 40 -2.26 8.31 -2.83
C ASP A 40 -3.69 7.92 -3.25
N HIS A 41 -3.83 7.00 -4.21
CA HIS A 41 -5.13 6.49 -4.62
C HIS A 41 -5.91 5.85 -3.45
N GLY A 42 -5.27 4.99 -2.67
CA GLY A 42 -5.91 4.37 -1.49
C GLY A 42 -6.33 5.40 -0.45
N ARG A 43 -5.53 6.44 -0.23
CA ARG A 43 -5.85 7.56 0.67
C ARG A 43 -7.09 8.32 0.21
N GLU A 44 -7.19 8.64 -1.09
CA GLU A 44 -8.35 9.33 -1.65
C GLU A 44 -9.63 8.50 -1.52
N ILE A 45 -9.54 7.18 -1.68
CA ILE A 45 -10.67 6.27 -1.43
C ILE A 45 -11.07 6.27 0.05
N CYS A 46 -10.10 6.29 0.99
CA CYS A 46 -10.40 6.42 2.42
C CYS A 46 -11.08 7.76 2.74
N HIS A 47 -10.63 8.86 2.16
CA HIS A 47 -11.30 10.16 2.30
C HIS A 47 -12.72 10.14 1.71
N THR A 48 -12.92 9.46 0.59
CA THR A 48 -14.25 9.28 0.00
C THR A 48 -15.17 8.48 0.92
N LEU A 49 -14.65 7.41 1.54
CA LEU A 49 -15.40 6.64 2.53
C LEU A 49 -15.76 7.47 3.76
N HIS A 50 -14.83 8.31 4.22
CA HIS A 50 -15.07 9.22 5.34
C HIS A 50 -16.20 10.24 5.04
N GLN A 51 -16.41 10.59 3.78
CA GLN A 51 -17.48 11.51 3.34
C GLN A 51 -18.80 10.81 3.01
N ALA A 52 -18.86 9.49 3.11
CA ALA A 52 -20.07 8.73 2.78
C ALA A 52 -21.18 9.06 3.77
N LYS A 53 -22.40 9.26 3.24
CA LYS A 53 -23.60 9.51 4.03
C LYS A 53 -24.86 9.11 3.29
N GLU A 54 -25.94 8.85 4.02
CA GLU A 54 -27.24 8.52 3.45
C GLU A 54 -27.75 9.67 2.55
N GLY A 55 -28.19 9.33 1.35
CA GLY A 55 -28.65 10.30 0.37
C GLY A 55 -27.60 11.26 -0.18
N GLY A 56 -26.32 11.08 0.21
CA GLY A 56 -25.20 11.86 -0.31
C GLY A 56 -24.68 11.37 -1.65
N ASN A 57 -23.65 12.05 -2.16
CA ASN A 57 -22.96 11.67 -3.40
C ASN A 57 -22.24 10.32 -3.27
N TYR A 58 -21.72 10.04 -2.07
CA TYR A 58 -21.07 8.79 -1.76
C TYR A 58 -21.91 8.02 -0.74
N GLN A 59 -22.14 6.75 -1.01
CA GLN A 59 -22.97 5.88 -0.19
C GLN A 59 -22.29 4.53 -0.01
N VAL A 60 -22.54 3.88 1.13
CA VAL A 60 -22.11 2.51 1.37
C VAL A 60 -22.98 1.56 0.53
N LYS A 61 -22.39 0.85 -0.43
CA LYS A 61 -23.07 -0.11 -1.32
C LYS A 61 -22.89 -1.55 -0.86
N ASP A 62 -21.81 -1.86 -0.15
CA ASP A 62 -21.56 -3.18 0.45
C ASP A 62 -21.37 -3.04 1.97
N PRO A 63 -22.48 -2.92 2.73
CA PRO A 63 -22.42 -2.81 4.18
C PRO A 63 -21.86 -4.10 4.84
N GLU A 64 -22.10 -5.27 4.24
CA GLU A 64 -21.60 -6.54 4.79
C GLU A 64 -20.07 -6.58 4.76
N LYS A 65 -19.46 -6.08 3.68
CA LYS A 65 -18.01 -5.97 3.57
C LYS A 65 -17.45 -4.99 4.59
N LEU A 66 -18.10 -3.84 4.78
CA LEU A 66 -17.67 -2.87 5.78
C LEU A 66 -17.70 -3.45 7.19
N ILE A 67 -18.79 -4.13 7.56
CA ILE A 67 -18.92 -4.80 8.85
C ILE A 67 -17.86 -5.88 9.05
N ARG A 68 -17.53 -6.64 7.99
CA ARG A 68 -16.47 -7.64 8.03
C ARG A 68 -15.10 -7.03 8.30
N ILE A 69 -14.76 -5.93 7.61
CA ILE A 69 -13.51 -5.21 7.84
C ILE A 69 -13.46 -4.60 9.25
N ALA A 70 -14.58 -4.05 9.72
CA ALA A 70 -14.68 -3.50 11.06
C ALA A 70 -14.39 -4.56 12.14
N LYS A 71 -14.99 -5.74 12.02
CA LYS A 71 -14.74 -6.87 12.92
C LYS A 71 -13.29 -7.35 12.86
N GLU A 72 -12.72 -7.45 11.66
CA GLU A 72 -11.31 -7.79 11.46
C GLU A 72 -10.38 -6.80 12.18
N TRP A 73 -10.74 -5.52 12.18
CA TRP A 73 -9.96 -4.47 12.83
C TRP A 73 -10.29 -4.26 14.30
N GLY A 74 -11.16 -5.09 14.88
CA GLY A 74 -11.54 -5.03 16.28
C GLY A 74 -12.45 -3.87 16.64
N VAL A 75 -13.18 -3.34 15.66
CA VAL A 75 -14.15 -2.25 15.84
C VAL A 75 -15.53 -2.84 16.17
N GLU A 76 -16.15 -2.32 17.22
CA GLU A 76 -17.51 -2.70 17.61
C GLU A 76 -18.52 -2.32 16.52
N THR A 77 -19.40 -3.24 16.17
CA THR A 77 -20.37 -3.06 15.07
C THR A 77 -21.83 -3.10 15.52
N GLU A 78 -22.10 -3.60 16.73
CA GLU A 78 -23.47 -3.72 17.22
C GLU A 78 -24.07 -2.35 17.57
N GLY A 79 -25.27 -2.09 17.05
CA GLY A 79 -26.01 -0.86 17.35
C GLY A 79 -25.47 0.40 16.68
N LYS A 80 -24.41 0.32 15.86
CA LYS A 80 -23.88 1.45 15.10
C LYS A 80 -24.61 1.62 13.77
N ASP A 81 -24.85 2.88 13.40
CA ASP A 81 -25.24 3.21 12.03
C ASP A 81 -24.12 2.87 11.05
N ILE A 82 -24.48 2.50 9.84
CA ILE A 82 -23.51 2.07 8.83
C ILE A 82 -22.58 3.22 8.39
N TYR A 83 -23.05 4.46 8.41
CA TYR A 83 -22.25 5.61 8.04
C TYR A 83 -21.33 6.05 9.18
N ASP A 84 -21.77 5.92 10.43
CA ASP A 84 -20.91 6.13 11.61
C ASP A 84 -19.76 5.11 11.59
N LEU A 85 -20.07 3.86 11.26
CA LEU A 85 -19.07 2.82 11.10
C LEU A 85 -18.12 3.11 9.94
N ALA A 86 -18.63 3.64 8.82
CA ALA A 86 -17.81 4.03 7.67
C ALA A 86 -16.83 5.15 8.04
N HIS A 87 -17.27 6.16 8.80
CA HIS A 87 -16.42 7.24 9.30
C HIS A 87 -15.29 6.68 10.19
N GLU A 88 -15.64 5.87 11.19
CA GLU A 88 -14.65 5.29 12.12
C GLU A 88 -13.61 4.43 11.40
N ILE A 89 -14.05 3.57 10.48
CA ILE A 89 -13.14 2.74 9.69
C ILE A 89 -12.27 3.58 8.76
N ALA A 90 -12.81 4.63 8.16
CA ALA A 90 -12.03 5.53 7.30
C ALA A 90 -10.96 6.28 8.09
N GLU A 91 -11.25 6.74 9.32
CA GLU A 91 -10.27 7.37 10.20
C GLU A 91 -9.13 6.40 10.55
N LEU A 92 -9.48 5.17 10.94
CA LEU A 92 -8.48 4.14 11.21
C LEU A 92 -7.63 3.80 9.98
N ALA A 93 -8.26 3.76 8.80
CA ALA A 93 -7.55 3.54 7.55
C ALA A 93 -6.57 4.67 7.22
N LEU A 94 -6.97 5.92 7.41
CA LEU A 94 -6.10 7.07 7.21
C LEU A 94 -4.91 7.10 8.16
N LEU A 95 -5.04 6.58 9.39
CA LEU A 95 -3.93 6.44 10.32
C LEU A 95 -2.87 5.43 9.85
N GLU A 96 -3.23 4.44 9.03
CA GLU A 96 -2.27 3.45 8.50
C GLU A 96 -1.20 4.08 7.60
N TYR A 97 -1.44 5.26 7.04
CA TYR A 97 -0.49 5.94 6.16
C TYR A 97 0.72 6.49 6.91
N GLY A 98 0.51 7.05 8.09
CA GLY A 98 1.56 7.77 8.83
C GLY A 98 1.78 7.34 10.28
N LYS A 99 1.24 6.22 10.73
CA LYS A 99 1.41 5.79 12.12
C LYS A 99 2.89 5.59 12.48
N PRO A 100 3.30 5.99 13.69
CA PRO A 100 4.72 5.95 14.09
C PRO A 100 5.22 4.55 14.43
N PHE A 101 4.34 3.65 14.89
CA PHE A 101 4.69 2.32 15.39
C PHE A 101 3.76 1.24 14.83
N GLY A 102 4.21 -0.01 14.91
CA GLY A 102 3.47 -1.19 14.47
C GLY A 102 3.66 -1.50 12.99
N THR A 103 2.84 -2.39 12.49
CA THR A 103 2.79 -2.86 11.10
C THR A 103 1.43 -2.52 10.48
N GLN A 104 1.30 -2.67 9.17
CA GLN A 104 0.05 -2.40 8.46
C GLN A 104 -1.00 -3.47 8.78
N ARG A 105 -2.24 -3.06 9.08
CA ARG A 105 -3.32 -3.96 9.53
C ARG A 105 -3.62 -5.10 8.56
N PHE A 106 -3.70 -4.81 7.27
CA PHE A 106 -4.02 -5.84 6.28
C PHE A 106 -2.94 -6.91 6.09
N LEU A 107 -1.74 -6.74 6.66
CA LEU A 107 -0.73 -7.81 6.69
C LEU A 107 -1.21 -9.06 7.46
N GLU A 108 -2.12 -8.89 8.41
CA GLU A 108 -2.69 -10.00 9.19
C GLU A 108 -3.48 -10.99 8.33
N ARG A 109 -3.90 -10.59 7.14
CA ARG A 109 -4.54 -11.48 6.15
C ARG A 109 -3.58 -12.45 5.47
N ALA A 110 -2.29 -12.19 5.54
CA ALA A 110 -1.30 -13.10 4.98
C ALA A 110 -1.18 -14.37 5.84
N PRO A 111 -0.85 -15.54 5.25
CA PRO A 111 -0.60 -16.74 6.03
C PRO A 111 0.49 -16.55 7.09
N GLU A 112 0.31 -17.10 8.29
CA GLU A 112 1.23 -16.91 9.42
C GLU A 112 2.70 -17.24 9.08
N HIS A 113 2.93 -18.32 8.32
CA HIS A 113 4.28 -18.68 7.90
C HIS A 113 4.92 -17.59 7.01
N THR A 114 4.12 -16.91 6.20
CA THR A 114 4.56 -15.82 5.33
C THR A 114 4.88 -14.57 6.15
N GLN A 115 4.01 -14.22 7.10
CA GLN A 115 4.25 -13.10 8.02
C GLN A 115 5.56 -13.34 8.79
N LYS A 116 5.78 -14.56 9.30
CA LYS A 116 7.03 -14.93 9.98
C LYS A 116 8.25 -14.76 9.08
N LEU A 117 8.18 -15.19 7.82
CA LEU A 117 9.29 -15.00 6.86
C LEU A 117 9.60 -13.52 6.64
N TRP A 118 8.58 -12.66 6.53
CA TRP A 118 8.78 -11.22 6.36
C TRP A 118 9.40 -10.58 7.60
N HIS A 119 8.95 -11.01 8.77
CA HIS A 119 9.51 -10.56 10.04
C HIS A 119 11.00 -10.94 10.15
N ASP A 120 11.32 -12.22 9.96
CA ASP A 120 12.70 -12.75 10.08
C ASP A 120 13.64 -12.10 9.05
N ALA A 121 13.13 -11.78 7.84
CA ALA A 121 13.88 -11.07 6.82
C ALA A 121 13.97 -9.54 7.07
N GLY A 122 13.23 -9.01 8.04
CA GLY A 122 13.19 -7.58 8.35
C GLY A 122 12.57 -6.73 7.25
N ILE A 123 11.59 -7.28 6.51
CA ILE A 123 10.90 -6.62 5.39
C ILE A 123 9.43 -6.28 5.69
N GLU A 124 8.95 -6.50 6.89
CA GLU A 124 7.62 -6.05 7.31
C GLU A 124 7.45 -4.55 7.10
N PRO A 125 6.40 -4.10 6.39
CA PRO A 125 6.12 -2.68 6.25
C PRO A 125 5.47 -2.11 7.52
N ARG A 126 5.89 -0.92 7.91
CA ARG A 126 5.48 -0.24 9.14
C ARG A 126 4.24 0.62 8.95
N ALA A 127 4.31 1.55 8.00
CA ALA A 127 3.22 2.41 7.59
C ALA A 127 3.38 2.75 6.12
N ILE A 128 2.29 3.02 5.41
CA ILE A 128 2.28 3.11 3.94
C ILE A 128 3.24 4.20 3.45
N ASP A 129 3.08 5.43 3.91
CA ASP A 129 3.93 6.55 3.49
C ASP A 129 5.36 6.47 4.04
N ARG A 130 5.53 5.81 5.18
CA ARG A 130 6.85 5.69 5.80
C ARG A 130 7.82 4.90 4.94
N GLU A 131 7.36 3.87 4.26
CA GLU A 131 8.25 3.07 3.42
C GLU A 131 8.72 3.84 2.20
N VAL A 132 7.85 4.65 1.60
CA VAL A 132 8.19 5.57 0.51
C VAL A 132 9.17 6.64 1.00
N SER A 133 8.90 7.27 2.14
CA SER A 133 9.77 8.30 2.72
C SER A 133 11.16 7.73 3.06
N THR A 134 11.22 6.51 3.61
CA THR A 134 12.49 5.83 3.88
C THR A 134 13.25 5.55 2.57
N ALA A 135 12.56 5.11 1.52
CA ALA A 135 13.16 4.90 0.21
C ALA A 135 13.78 6.19 -0.36
N MET A 136 13.09 7.31 -0.22
CA MET A 136 13.61 8.62 -0.64
C MET A 136 14.82 9.05 0.18
N HIS A 137 14.80 8.85 1.48
CA HIS A 137 15.94 9.10 2.36
C HIS A 137 17.16 8.26 1.95
N MET A 138 16.98 6.96 1.70
CA MET A 138 18.06 6.07 1.30
C MET A 138 18.64 6.39 -0.09
N THR A 139 17.82 6.87 -1.01
CA THR A 139 18.19 7.04 -2.41
C THR A 139 18.51 8.48 -2.80
N HIS A 140 17.62 9.44 -2.49
CA HIS A 140 17.80 10.86 -2.87
C HIS A 140 18.76 11.58 -1.93
N MET A 141 18.62 11.40 -0.63
CA MET A 141 19.60 11.88 0.32
C MET A 141 20.89 11.06 0.27
N GLY A 142 20.78 9.77 -0.07
CA GLY A 142 21.92 8.88 -0.29
C GLY A 142 22.53 8.34 1.00
N CYS A 143 21.74 8.17 2.04
CA CYS A 143 22.21 7.66 3.34
C CYS A 143 22.61 6.18 3.30
N SER A 144 22.30 5.44 2.25
CA SER A 144 22.71 4.04 2.06
C SER A 144 23.46 3.85 0.74
N SER A 145 24.56 3.11 0.79
CA SER A 145 25.35 2.65 -0.36
C SER A 145 25.35 1.12 -0.51
N LEU A 146 24.76 0.39 0.45
CA LEU A 146 24.74 -1.06 0.49
C LEU A 146 23.58 -1.59 -0.34
N ALA A 147 23.88 -2.40 -1.36
CA ALA A 147 22.89 -2.96 -2.28
C ALA A 147 21.83 -3.81 -1.54
N GLU A 148 22.26 -4.64 -0.57
CA GLU A 148 21.34 -5.48 0.21
C GLU A 148 20.33 -4.64 1.03
N ALA A 149 20.79 -3.56 1.64
CA ALA A 149 19.90 -2.68 2.41
C ALA A 149 18.87 -1.99 1.51
N LEU A 150 19.28 -1.58 0.30
CA LEU A 150 18.42 -0.96 -0.69
C LEU A 150 17.39 -1.95 -1.26
N ILE A 151 17.80 -3.19 -1.55
CA ILE A 151 16.89 -4.24 -2.01
C ILE A 151 15.91 -4.63 -0.91
N ARG A 152 16.36 -4.76 0.34
CA ARG A 152 15.47 -5.02 1.49
C ARG A 152 14.40 -3.93 1.63
N GLN A 153 14.76 -2.67 1.47
CA GLN A 153 13.79 -1.58 1.48
C GLN A 153 12.86 -1.62 0.25
N SER A 154 13.33 -2.08 -0.91
CA SER A 154 12.47 -2.28 -2.09
C SER A 154 11.40 -3.34 -1.82
N LEU A 155 11.78 -4.47 -1.20
CA LEU A 155 10.82 -5.51 -0.80
C LEU A 155 9.80 -4.97 0.21
N ARG A 156 10.24 -4.18 1.19
CA ARG A 156 9.36 -3.55 2.17
C ARG A 156 8.38 -2.57 1.50
N CYS A 157 8.84 -1.77 0.54
CA CYS A 157 7.96 -0.90 -0.26
C CYS A 157 6.94 -1.71 -1.06
N GLY A 158 7.36 -2.82 -1.69
CA GLY A 158 6.44 -3.68 -2.45
C GLY A 158 5.38 -4.35 -1.58
N LEU A 159 5.75 -4.80 -0.38
CA LEU A 159 4.78 -5.32 0.60
C LEU A 159 3.83 -4.22 1.09
N SER A 160 4.36 -3.02 1.34
CA SER A 160 3.57 -1.85 1.71
C SER A 160 2.58 -1.45 0.62
N ASP A 161 2.97 -1.58 -0.63
CA ASP A 161 2.10 -1.34 -1.76
C ASP A 161 0.94 -2.35 -1.80
N GLY A 162 1.25 -3.65 -1.85
CA GLY A 162 0.24 -4.69 -1.98
C GLY A 162 -0.71 -4.77 -0.79
N TRP A 163 -0.17 -4.81 0.44
CA TRP A 163 -0.93 -4.98 1.69
C TRP A 163 -1.36 -3.66 2.34
N GLY A 164 -0.93 -2.55 1.80
CA GLY A 164 -1.28 -1.20 2.26
C GLY A 164 -2.10 -0.43 1.24
N GLY A 165 -1.47 0.41 0.43
CA GLY A 165 -2.14 1.33 -0.50
C GLY A 165 -3.11 0.65 -1.45
N SER A 166 -2.67 -0.42 -2.13
CA SER A 166 -3.52 -1.18 -3.06
C SER A 166 -4.69 -1.86 -2.34
N MET A 167 -4.45 -2.45 -1.16
CA MET A 167 -5.50 -3.11 -0.38
C MET A 167 -6.54 -2.09 0.11
N MET A 168 -6.11 -0.94 0.64
CA MET A 168 -7.02 0.15 1.05
C MET A 168 -7.89 0.61 -0.13
N GLY A 169 -7.27 0.87 -1.28
CA GLY A 169 -7.98 1.26 -2.49
C GLY A 169 -9.02 0.22 -2.94
N THR A 170 -8.65 -1.06 -2.95
CA THR A 170 -9.53 -2.14 -3.40
C THR A 170 -10.67 -2.40 -2.42
N GLU A 171 -10.36 -2.59 -1.14
CA GLU A 171 -11.34 -2.98 -0.13
C GLU A 171 -12.41 -1.89 0.06
N PHE A 172 -12.00 -0.64 0.15
CA PHE A 172 -12.95 0.46 0.35
C PHE A 172 -13.63 0.93 -0.93
N SER A 173 -13.05 0.71 -2.10
CA SER A 173 -13.78 0.85 -3.37
C SER A 173 -14.95 -0.13 -3.44
N ASP A 174 -14.75 -1.38 -3.03
CA ASP A 174 -15.84 -2.36 -2.99
C ASP A 174 -16.95 -1.95 -2.01
N VAL A 175 -16.58 -1.40 -0.86
CA VAL A 175 -17.56 -0.85 0.10
C VAL A 175 -18.40 0.27 -0.51
N LEU A 176 -17.76 1.18 -1.24
CA LEU A 176 -18.40 2.38 -1.82
C LEU A 176 -19.19 2.08 -3.11
N PHE A 177 -18.67 1.20 -3.95
CA PHE A 177 -19.21 0.97 -5.30
C PHE A 177 -19.87 -0.39 -5.47
N GLY A 178 -19.79 -1.24 -4.47
CA GLY A 178 -20.26 -2.62 -4.45
C GLY A 178 -19.18 -3.62 -4.86
N THR A 179 -19.08 -4.71 -4.11
CA THR A 179 -18.18 -5.80 -4.44
C THR A 179 -18.56 -6.43 -5.78
N PRO A 180 -17.64 -6.55 -6.74
CA PRO A 180 -17.92 -7.21 -8.02
C PRO A 180 -18.42 -8.63 -7.78
N LYS A 181 -19.56 -8.97 -8.35
CA LYS A 181 -20.06 -10.35 -8.31
C LYS A 181 -19.11 -11.25 -9.11
N PRO A 182 -18.90 -12.51 -8.67
CA PRO A 182 -18.16 -13.45 -9.46
C PRO A 182 -18.78 -13.55 -10.87
N ILE A 183 -17.98 -13.31 -11.88
CA ILE A 183 -18.42 -13.49 -13.27
C ILE A 183 -18.48 -14.99 -13.50
N ASP A 184 -19.57 -15.44 -14.14
CA ASP A 184 -19.65 -16.83 -14.59
C ASP A 184 -18.50 -17.11 -15.55
N THR A 185 -17.50 -17.80 -15.05
CA THR A 185 -16.27 -18.10 -15.80
C THR A 185 -16.50 -19.04 -16.98
N THR A 186 -17.70 -19.62 -17.11
CA THR A 186 -18.07 -20.40 -18.28
C THR A 186 -18.36 -19.51 -19.51
N ALA A 187 -18.67 -18.23 -19.29
CA ALA A 187 -19.06 -17.28 -20.34
C ALA A 187 -17.95 -16.27 -20.70
N ASN A 188 -16.93 -16.03 -19.85
CA ASN A 188 -15.96 -14.96 -20.08
C ASN A 188 -14.55 -15.31 -19.56
N ILE A 189 -13.77 -15.93 -20.41
CA ILE A 189 -12.32 -15.99 -20.25
C ILE A 189 -11.75 -14.65 -20.76
N GLY A 190 -11.46 -13.71 -19.89
CA GLY A 190 -10.74 -12.51 -20.27
C GLY A 190 -11.34 -11.19 -19.86
N VAL A 191 -12.05 -11.15 -18.73
CA VAL A 191 -12.40 -9.84 -18.14
C VAL A 191 -11.14 -9.21 -17.59
N ASP A 192 -10.65 -8.24 -18.33
CA ASP A 192 -9.56 -7.39 -17.90
C ASP A 192 -9.98 -6.62 -16.63
N ARG A 193 -9.42 -6.99 -15.48
CA ARG A 193 -9.63 -6.25 -14.21
C ARG A 193 -9.26 -4.77 -14.34
N LYS A 194 -8.47 -4.40 -15.34
CA LYS A 194 -8.17 -3.00 -15.68
C LYS A 194 -9.37 -2.25 -16.24
N ALA A 195 -10.32 -2.93 -16.87
CA ALA A 195 -11.54 -2.30 -17.36
C ALA A 195 -12.40 -1.77 -16.21
N SER A 196 -12.48 -2.51 -15.09
CA SER A 196 -13.26 -2.08 -13.93
C SER A 196 -12.71 -0.82 -13.25
N CYS A 197 -11.41 -0.56 -13.35
CA CYS A 197 -10.81 0.68 -12.87
C CYS A 197 -11.06 1.87 -13.80
N ARG A 198 -11.21 1.63 -15.12
CA ARG A 198 -11.47 2.70 -16.11
C ARG A 198 -12.89 3.22 -16.10
N GLU A 199 -13.84 2.40 -15.69
CA GLU A 199 -15.27 2.77 -15.62
C GLU A 199 -15.66 3.51 -14.34
N ARG A 200 -14.72 3.66 -13.39
CA ARG A 200 -14.98 4.25 -12.06
C ARG A 200 -14.34 5.63 -11.85
N VAL A 201 -13.75 6.20 -12.89
CA VAL A 201 -13.17 7.57 -12.85
C VAL A 201 -14.10 8.53 -13.56
#